data_f07e1cad960fcdddbff30d6c02ebfe70
#
_entry.id   f07e1cad960fcdddbff30d6c02ebfe70
#
_cell.length_a   1.000
_cell.length_b   1.000
_cell.length_c   1.000
_cell.angle_alpha   90.00
_cell.angle_beta   90.00
_cell.angle_gamma   90.00
#
_symmetry.space_group_name_H-M   'P 1'
#
loop_
_entity.id
_entity.type
_entity.pdbx_description
1 polymer ?
#
loop_
_entity_poly.entity_id
_entity_poly.type
_entity_poly.pdbx_seq_one_letter_code
_entity_poly.pdbx_strand_id
1 'polypeptide(L)'
;MILHLDGVSENNHPLNLRRSEDEPEGMRIPLFEVYMRMAEELAKRSSCARARVGTVITDAALSNVLGVGYNGNAAGLPNRCDSDEAGRCGCIHSEMNALVKASGLIRDKVVFVTMSPCVMCAKLIIQSGVSYVFYREAYRDPAGLETLARAGVTAILYNRWAHTWR
;
A
#
# COMPACT_ATOMS: atom_id res chain seq x y z
N MET A 1 -0.39 -20.84 -8.97
CA MET A 1 -1.06 -20.25 -10.17
C MET A 1 -0.93 -18.75 -10.07
N ILE A 2 -0.25 -18.11 -11.01
CA ILE A 2 -0.18 -16.67 -11.10
C ILE A 2 -1.33 -16.21 -11.97
N LEU A 3 -2.14 -15.33 -11.41
CA LEU A 3 -3.15 -14.63 -12.18
C LEU A 3 -2.45 -13.50 -12.95
N HIS A 4 -2.50 -13.56 -14.27
CA HIS A 4 -2.28 -12.40 -15.12
C HIS A 4 -3.46 -11.46 -14.89
N LEU A 5 -3.19 -10.33 -14.28
CA LEU A 5 -4.24 -9.34 -13.95
C LEU A 5 -4.91 -8.74 -15.20
N ASP A 6 -4.27 -8.83 -16.35
CA ASP A 6 -4.76 -8.34 -17.64
C ASP A 6 -5.10 -9.44 -18.65
N GLY A 7 -4.93 -10.70 -18.28
CA GLY A 7 -5.19 -11.85 -19.18
C GLY A 7 -4.17 -12.00 -20.33
N VAL A 8 -3.12 -11.18 -20.39
CA VAL A 8 -2.09 -11.23 -21.44
C VAL A 8 -0.83 -11.89 -20.92
N SER A 9 -0.56 -13.11 -21.40
CA SER A 9 0.56 -13.96 -20.90
C SER A 9 1.96 -13.39 -21.16
N GLU A 10 2.10 -12.42 -22.05
CA GLU A 10 3.38 -11.84 -22.45
C GLU A 10 3.61 -10.42 -21.95
N ASN A 11 2.67 -9.89 -21.16
CA ASN A 11 2.79 -8.55 -20.62
C ASN A 11 3.82 -8.52 -19.49
N ASN A 12 4.95 -7.87 -19.73
CA ASN A 12 6.03 -7.66 -18.74
C ASN A 12 5.73 -6.54 -17.75
N HIS A 13 4.46 -6.11 -17.63
CA HIS A 13 4.05 -5.14 -16.62
C HIS A 13 4.43 -5.67 -15.22
N PRO A 14 4.96 -4.85 -14.31
CA PRO A 14 5.41 -5.27 -12.99
C PRO A 14 4.36 -5.98 -12.15
N LEU A 15 3.08 -5.79 -12.48
CA LEU A 15 1.94 -6.41 -11.81
C LEU A 15 1.50 -7.72 -12.49
N ASN A 16 2.08 -8.10 -13.63
CA ASN A 16 1.90 -9.41 -14.23
C ASN A 16 2.77 -10.44 -13.50
N LEU A 17 2.30 -10.83 -12.37
CA LEU A 17 3.00 -11.74 -11.49
C LEU A 17 2.82 -13.17 -12.00
N ARG A 18 3.84 -13.73 -12.63
CA ARG A 18 3.87 -15.16 -12.93
C ARG A 18 4.31 -15.94 -11.70
N ARG A 19 3.57 -16.98 -11.44
CA ARG A 19 4.04 -18.09 -10.65
C ARG A 19 3.99 -19.33 -11.53
N SER A 20 5.14 -19.91 -11.85
CA SER A 20 5.19 -21.28 -12.34
C SER A 20 5.30 -22.21 -11.14
N GLU A 21 4.63 -23.35 -11.18
CA GLU A 21 4.79 -24.42 -10.17
C GLU A 21 6.19 -25.05 -10.24
N ASP A 22 6.96 -24.72 -11.30
CA ASP A 22 8.29 -25.20 -11.60
C ASP A 22 9.39 -24.14 -11.39
N GLU A 23 9.25 -23.23 -10.42
CA GLU A 23 10.26 -22.19 -10.18
C GLU A 23 11.54 -22.80 -9.60
N PRO A 24 12.70 -22.57 -10.25
CA PRO A 24 13.96 -23.17 -9.82
C PRO A 24 14.40 -22.64 -8.45
N GLU A 25 15.09 -23.50 -7.71
CA GLU A 25 15.79 -23.14 -6.47
C GLU A 25 16.63 -21.87 -6.68
N GLY A 26 16.41 -20.84 -5.86
CA GLY A 26 17.16 -19.57 -5.90
C GLY A 26 16.43 -18.36 -6.46
N MET A 27 15.11 -18.42 -6.63
CA MET A 27 14.34 -17.27 -7.12
C MET A 27 14.33 -16.09 -6.15
N ARG A 28 14.43 -14.89 -6.73
CA ARG A 28 14.36 -13.64 -5.98
C ARG A 28 12.95 -13.42 -5.42
N ILE A 29 12.87 -12.98 -4.19
CA ILE A 29 11.61 -12.51 -3.59
C ILE A 29 11.00 -11.43 -4.51
N PRO A 30 9.74 -11.54 -4.91
CA PRO A 30 9.09 -10.52 -5.73
C PRO A 30 9.10 -9.14 -5.07
N LEU A 31 9.31 -8.08 -5.85
CA LEU A 31 9.40 -6.72 -5.31
C LEU A 31 8.14 -6.28 -4.55
N PHE A 32 6.96 -6.69 -5.00
CA PHE A 32 5.72 -6.38 -4.26
C PHE A 32 5.68 -7.00 -2.85
N GLU A 33 6.27 -8.20 -2.66
CA GLU A 33 6.43 -8.80 -1.33
C GLU A 33 7.41 -7.98 -0.48
N VAL A 34 8.52 -7.52 -1.09
CA VAL A 34 9.50 -6.66 -0.41
C VAL A 34 8.84 -5.37 0.07
N TYR A 35 8.07 -4.71 -0.81
CA TYR A 35 7.42 -3.45 -0.46
C TYR A 35 6.29 -3.62 0.55
N MET A 36 5.54 -4.72 0.50
CA MET A 36 4.54 -5.00 1.52
C MET A 36 5.18 -5.27 2.89
N ARG A 37 6.27 -6.03 2.95
CA ARG A 37 7.04 -6.21 4.20
C ARG A 37 7.61 -4.91 4.71
N MET A 38 8.10 -4.04 3.81
CA MET A 38 8.55 -2.70 4.19
C MET A 38 7.42 -1.87 4.81
N ALA A 39 6.21 -1.93 4.25
CA ALA A 39 5.03 -1.28 4.81
C ALA A 39 4.68 -1.85 6.21
N GLU A 40 4.78 -3.17 6.41
CA GLU A 40 4.58 -3.83 7.69
C GLU A 40 5.61 -3.36 8.75
N GLU A 41 6.88 -3.23 8.37
CA GLU A 41 7.92 -2.70 9.27
C GLU A 41 7.68 -1.21 9.61
N LEU A 42 7.28 -0.41 8.64
CA LEU A 42 6.93 0.99 8.86
C LEU A 42 5.74 1.14 9.82
N ALA A 43 4.75 0.26 9.75
CA ALA A 43 3.60 0.26 10.65
C ALA A 43 4.00 0.15 12.13
N LYS A 44 5.09 -0.57 12.44
CA LYS A 44 5.61 -0.72 13.81
C LYS A 44 6.10 0.61 14.41
N ARG A 45 6.42 1.60 13.57
CA ARG A 45 6.82 2.95 14.00
C ARG A 45 5.63 3.84 14.38
N SER A 46 4.42 3.41 14.07
CA SER A 46 3.22 4.20 14.40
C SER A 46 3.09 4.39 15.91
N SER A 47 2.81 5.62 16.31
CA SER A 47 2.47 5.99 17.69
C SER A 47 0.96 5.98 17.96
N CYS A 48 0.14 5.64 16.96
CA CYS A 48 -1.30 5.56 17.12
C CYS A 48 -1.69 4.39 18.02
N ALA A 49 -2.45 4.66 19.06
CA ALA A 49 -2.92 3.65 20.01
C ALA A 49 -4.01 2.73 19.43
N ARG A 50 -4.60 3.08 18.29
CA ARG A 50 -5.77 2.38 17.71
C ARG A 50 -5.44 1.43 16.59
N ALA A 51 -4.65 1.89 15.63
CA ALA A 51 -4.23 1.11 14.48
C ALA A 51 -2.83 1.54 14.07
N ARG A 52 -1.97 0.58 13.78
CA ARG A 52 -0.63 0.82 13.26
C ARG A 52 -0.62 0.48 11.79
N VAL A 53 -0.51 1.51 10.96
CA VAL A 53 -0.57 1.38 9.51
C VAL A 53 0.71 1.93 8.88
N GLY A 54 1.24 1.22 7.90
CA GLY A 54 2.40 1.60 7.12
C GLY A 54 2.08 1.61 5.64
N THR A 55 2.72 2.52 4.90
CA THR A 55 2.51 2.70 3.47
C THR A 55 3.84 2.90 2.76
N VAL A 56 4.00 2.23 1.61
CA VAL A 56 5.08 2.43 0.65
C VAL A 56 4.46 2.80 -0.69
N ILE A 57 4.99 3.80 -1.36
CA ILE A 57 4.58 4.21 -2.70
C ILE A 57 5.75 4.04 -3.64
N THR A 58 5.53 3.41 -4.77
CA THR A 58 6.54 3.18 -5.82
C THR A 58 6.08 3.75 -7.16
N ASP A 59 7.03 3.80 -8.10
CA ASP A 59 6.70 3.94 -9.51
C ASP A 59 6.01 2.68 -10.06
N ALA A 60 5.47 2.74 -11.28
CA ALA A 60 4.80 1.63 -11.94
C ALA A 60 5.73 0.43 -12.19
N ALA A 61 7.02 0.69 -12.40
CA ALA A 61 8.02 -0.34 -12.66
C ALA A 61 8.50 -1.04 -11.37
N LEU A 62 8.05 -0.60 -10.20
CA LEU A 62 8.52 -1.05 -8.89
C LEU A 62 10.05 -0.87 -8.69
N SER A 63 10.65 0.05 -9.45
CA SER A 63 12.10 0.29 -9.44
C SER A 63 12.52 1.32 -8.40
N ASN A 64 11.61 2.25 -8.07
CA ASN A 64 11.91 3.36 -7.18
C ASN A 64 10.82 3.49 -6.10
N VAL A 65 11.25 3.67 -4.85
CA VAL A 65 10.38 4.10 -3.76
C VAL A 65 10.24 5.61 -3.84
N LEU A 66 9.01 6.09 -4.00
CA LEU A 66 8.67 7.51 -4.15
C LEU A 66 8.28 8.16 -2.83
N GLY A 67 7.73 7.38 -1.90
CA GLY A 67 7.34 7.86 -0.60
C GLY A 67 7.05 6.72 0.36
N VAL A 68 7.29 6.99 1.64
CA VAL A 68 6.98 6.06 2.73
C VAL A 68 6.28 6.80 3.86
N GLY A 69 5.36 6.13 4.53
CA GLY A 69 4.62 6.69 5.64
C GLY A 69 4.18 5.66 6.67
N TYR A 70 3.96 6.11 7.86
CA TYR A 70 3.23 5.43 8.92
C TYR A 70 2.33 6.46 9.61
N ASN A 71 1.24 6.00 10.20
CA ASN A 71 0.32 6.92 10.84
C ASN A 71 0.84 7.41 12.19
N GLY A 72 0.61 8.70 12.46
CA GLY A 72 1.08 9.36 13.68
C GLY A 72 0.81 10.85 13.62
N ASN A 73 1.24 11.57 14.66
CA ASN A 73 1.07 13.02 14.70
C ASN A 73 2.07 13.72 13.75
N ALA A 74 1.82 14.98 13.46
CA ALA A 74 2.68 15.80 12.61
C ALA A 74 4.07 16.01 13.26
N ALA A 75 5.09 16.20 12.43
CA ALA A 75 6.43 16.50 12.91
C ALA A 75 6.43 17.77 13.79
N GLY A 76 7.10 17.68 14.93
CA GLY A 76 7.14 18.77 15.92
C GLY A 76 6.01 18.77 16.94
N LEU A 77 4.95 17.95 16.74
CA LEU A 77 3.91 17.74 17.73
C LEU A 77 4.20 16.52 18.60
N PRO A 78 3.53 16.38 19.77
CA PRO A 78 3.71 15.21 20.63
C PRO A 78 3.46 13.91 19.88
N ASN A 79 4.34 12.92 20.03
CA ASN A 79 4.27 11.64 19.34
C ASN A 79 3.21 10.71 19.98
N ARG A 80 1.97 11.14 19.97
CA ARG A 80 0.79 10.43 20.48
C ARG A 80 -0.47 10.89 19.73
N CYS A 81 -1.59 10.18 19.90
CA CYS A 81 -2.88 10.65 19.44
C CYS A 81 -3.28 11.96 20.16
N ASP A 82 -3.95 12.87 19.44
CA ASP A 82 -4.50 14.12 20.03
C ASP A 82 -5.73 13.83 20.89
N SER A 83 -6.43 12.71 20.62
CA SER A 83 -7.65 12.31 21.31
C SER A 83 -7.78 10.79 21.36
N ASP A 84 -8.37 10.28 22.42
CA ASP A 84 -8.76 8.88 22.59
C ASP A 84 -10.11 8.54 21.96
N GLU A 85 -10.82 9.55 21.43
CA GLU A 85 -12.13 9.39 20.81
C GLU A 85 -12.03 8.61 19.49
N ALA A 86 -12.95 7.66 19.29
CA ALA A 86 -13.03 6.86 18.09
C ALA A 86 -13.25 7.70 16.83
N GLY A 87 -12.36 7.60 15.84
CA GLY A 87 -12.41 8.36 14.58
C GLY A 87 -11.87 9.79 14.67
N ARG A 88 -11.40 10.22 15.86
CA ARG A 88 -10.87 11.59 16.10
C ARG A 88 -9.48 11.57 16.73
N CYS A 89 -8.68 10.55 16.44
CA CYS A 89 -7.36 10.45 17.06
C CYS A 89 -6.37 11.55 16.64
N GLY A 90 -6.68 12.34 15.59
CA GLY A 90 -5.83 13.41 15.09
C GLY A 90 -4.59 12.96 14.33
N CYS A 91 -4.32 11.67 14.26
CA CYS A 91 -3.17 11.15 13.52
C CYS A 91 -3.31 11.39 12.01
N ILE A 92 -2.24 11.84 11.38
CA ILE A 92 -2.11 11.81 9.92
C ILE A 92 -2.02 10.33 9.51
N HIS A 93 -2.83 9.92 8.55
CA HIS A 93 -2.82 8.54 8.06
C HIS A 93 -1.52 8.22 7.32
N SER A 94 -1.14 6.94 7.30
CA SER A 94 0.11 6.49 6.67
C SER A 94 0.17 6.82 5.19
N GLU A 95 -0.96 6.71 4.48
CA GLU A 95 -1.09 7.05 3.07
C GLU A 95 -0.86 8.55 2.84
N MET A 96 -1.45 9.41 3.67
CA MET A 96 -1.23 10.86 3.61
C MET A 96 0.24 11.19 3.83
N ASN A 97 0.86 10.58 4.86
CA ASN A 97 2.29 10.77 5.16
C ASN A 97 3.20 10.30 4.01
N ALA A 98 2.83 9.25 3.30
CA ALA A 98 3.57 8.77 2.14
C ALA A 98 3.36 9.69 0.92
N LEU A 99 2.13 10.11 0.67
CA LEU A 99 1.75 10.92 -0.50
C LEU A 99 2.38 12.30 -0.50
N VAL A 100 2.50 12.96 0.66
CA VAL A 100 3.15 14.30 0.75
C VAL A 100 4.64 14.27 0.43
N LYS A 101 5.26 13.09 0.43
CA LYS A 101 6.67 12.88 0.06
C LYS A 101 6.84 12.42 -1.37
N ALA A 102 5.79 11.83 -1.96
CA ALA A 102 5.82 11.33 -3.32
C ALA A 102 5.64 12.47 -4.33
N SER A 103 6.37 12.41 -5.45
CA SER A 103 6.22 13.41 -6.50
C SER A 103 4.82 13.37 -7.15
N GLY A 104 4.18 14.51 -7.25
CA GLY A 104 2.90 14.68 -7.97
C GLY A 104 3.04 14.56 -9.49
N LEU A 105 4.26 14.67 -10.04
CA LEU A 105 4.52 14.60 -11.49
C LEU A 105 4.55 13.16 -12.01
N ILE A 106 4.84 12.19 -11.15
CA ILE A 106 4.87 10.77 -11.52
C ILE A 106 3.44 10.23 -11.55
N ARG A 107 3.07 9.55 -12.63
CA ARG A 107 1.77 8.87 -12.80
C ARG A 107 1.94 7.36 -12.67
N ASP A 108 0.81 6.67 -12.62
CA ASP A 108 0.75 5.20 -12.52
C ASP A 108 1.51 4.61 -11.33
N LYS A 109 1.46 5.34 -10.20
CA LYS A 109 2.06 4.90 -8.95
C LYS A 109 1.37 3.64 -8.43
N VAL A 110 2.12 2.89 -7.64
CA VAL A 110 1.65 1.73 -6.90
C VAL A 110 1.77 1.99 -5.41
N VAL A 111 0.69 1.71 -4.67
CA VAL A 111 0.64 1.84 -3.21
C VAL A 111 0.61 0.47 -2.57
N PHE A 112 1.46 0.26 -1.59
CA PHE A 112 1.46 -0.88 -0.69
C PHE A 112 1.10 -0.37 0.70
N VAL A 113 0.00 -0.84 1.27
CA VAL A 113 -0.49 -0.38 2.57
C VAL A 113 -0.95 -1.57 3.42
N THR A 114 -0.68 -1.52 4.72
CA THR A 114 -1.03 -2.65 5.61
C THR A 114 -2.53 -2.75 5.88
N MET A 115 -3.29 -1.66 5.74
CA MET A 115 -4.76 -1.65 5.90
C MET A 115 -5.37 -0.84 4.75
N SER A 116 -6.49 -1.32 4.18
CA SER A 116 -7.14 -0.63 3.07
C SER A 116 -7.52 0.81 3.43
N PRO A 117 -7.41 1.75 2.48
CA PRO A 117 -7.56 3.16 2.75
C PRO A 117 -9.00 3.54 3.11
N CYS A 118 -9.17 4.52 4.00
CA CYS A 118 -10.45 5.19 4.22
C CYS A 118 -10.83 6.07 3.02
N VAL A 119 -12.06 6.59 2.99
CA VAL A 119 -12.56 7.42 1.88
C VAL A 119 -11.66 8.62 1.59
N MET A 120 -11.16 9.31 2.62
CA MET A 120 -10.30 10.49 2.43
C MET A 120 -8.95 10.09 1.83
N CYS A 121 -8.32 9.03 2.34
CA CYS A 121 -7.08 8.49 1.77
C CYS A 121 -7.28 8.00 0.33
N ALA A 122 -8.40 7.33 0.04
CA ALA A 122 -8.74 6.90 -1.32
C ALA A 122 -8.82 8.09 -2.30
N LYS A 123 -9.46 9.19 -1.91
CA LYS A 123 -9.52 10.41 -2.73
C LYS A 123 -8.14 11.01 -3.00
N LEU A 124 -7.27 11.05 -1.98
CA LEU A 124 -5.90 11.53 -2.15
C LEU A 124 -5.05 10.61 -3.04
N ILE A 125 -5.22 9.30 -2.90
CA ILE A 125 -4.59 8.28 -3.74
C ILE A 125 -4.98 8.49 -5.22
N ILE A 126 -6.28 8.64 -5.50
CA ILE A 126 -6.81 8.92 -6.85
C ILE A 126 -6.18 10.21 -7.40
N GLN A 127 -6.26 11.31 -6.64
CA GLN A 127 -5.76 12.62 -7.06
C GLN A 127 -4.26 12.62 -7.31
N SER A 128 -3.52 11.74 -6.66
CA SER A 128 -2.06 11.61 -6.81
C SER A 128 -1.64 10.78 -8.03
N GLY A 129 -2.57 10.26 -8.83
CA GLY A 129 -2.27 9.46 -10.02
C GLY A 129 -1.75 8.05 -9.70
N VAL A 130 -2.31 7.43 -8.68
CA VAL A 130 -2.07 6.02 -8.34
C VAL A 130 -2.99 5.15 -9.19
N SER A 131 -2.47 4.04 -9.72
CA SER A 131 -3.22 3.07 -10.52
C SER A 131 -3.55 1.80 -9.76
N TYR A 132 -2.68 1.41 -8.81
CA TYR A 132 -2.84 0.17 -8.05
C TYR A 132 -2.61 0.37 -6.55
N VAL A 133 -3.45 -0.27 -5.75
CA VAL A 133 -3.33 -0.32 -4.30
C VAL A 133 -3.31 -1.78 -3.84
N PHE A 134 -2.20 -2.22 -3.29
CA PHE A 134 -2.10 -3.49 -2.59
C PHE A 134 -2.31 -3.26 -1.10
N TYR A 135 -3.22 -4.00 -0.48
CA TYR A 135 -3.48 -3.88 0.95
C TYR A 135 -3.49 -5.25 1.64
N ARG A 136 -3.11 -5.28 2.92
CA ARG A 136 -2.97 -6.50 3.70
C ARG A 136 -4.26 -6.90 4.39
N GLU A 137 -4.93 -5.93 4.99
CA GLU A 137 -6.13 -6.11 5.77
C GLU A 137 -7.21 -5.14 5.30
N ALA A 138 -8.46 -5.59 5.27
CA ALA A 138 -9.57 -4.72 4.98
C ALA A 138 -9.88 -3.80 6.17
N TYR A 139 -10.00 -2.51 5.92
CA TYR A 139 -10.55 -1.58 6.90
C TYR A 139 -12.05 -1.89 7.11
N ARG A 140 -12.55 -1.64 8.31
CA ARG A 140 -13.95 -1.93 8.70
C ARG A 140 -15.00 -1.30 7.78
N ASP A 141 -14.69 -0.14 7.19
CA ASP A 141 -15.57 0.58 6.27
C ASP A 141 -15.06 0.37 4.83
N PRO A 142 -15.84 -0.30 3.95
CA PRO A 142 -15.45 -0.59 2.57
C PRO A 142 -15.51 0.62 1.65
N ALA A 143 -16.08 1.75 2.07
CA ALA A 143 -16.32 2.92 1.24
C ALA A 143 -15.04 3.49 0.59
N GLY A 144 -13.88 3.30 1.20
CA GLY A 144 -12.60 3.66 0.60
C GLY A 144 -12.27 2.82 -0.63
N LEU A 145 -12.45 1.51 -0.56
CA LEU A 145 -12.26 0.59 -1.70
C LEU A 145 -13.27 0.86 -2.82
N GLU A 146 -14.52 1.11 -2.48
CA GLU A 146 -15.57 1.49 -3.44
C GLU A 146 -15.23 2.80 -4.16
N THR A 147 -14.67 3.78 -3.42
CA THR A 147 -14.22 5.06 -3.98
C THR A 147 -13.08 4.86 -4.98
N LEU A 148 -12.09 4.01 -4.66
CA LEU A 148 -11.01 3.64 -5.59
C LEU A 148 -11.56 2.99 -6.86
N ALA A 149 -12.43 1.99 -6.72
CA ALA A 149 -13.02 1.25 -7.85
C ALA A 149 -13.79 2.18 -8.81
N ARG A 150 -14.58 3.11 -8.27
CA ARG A 150 -15.34 4.10 -9.06
C ARG A 150 -14.44 5.03 -9.87
N ALA A 151 -13.22 5.26 -9.44
CA ALA A 151 -12.22 6.08 -10.13
C ALA A 151 -11.28 5.27 -11.03
N GLY A 152 -11.48 3.95 -11.17
CA GLY A 152 -10.65 3.09 -11.99
C GLY A 152 -9.32 2.68 -11.34
N VAL A 153 -9.13 2.92 -10.03
CA VAL A 153 -7.96 2.46 -9.30
C VAL A 153 -8.19 1.02 -8.84
N THR A 154 -7.31 0.12 -9.24
CA THR A 154 -7.40 -1.30 -8.88
C THR A 154 -6.88 -1.54 -7.47
N ALA A 155 -7.73 -2.02 -6.57
CA ALA A 155 -7.35 -2.42 -5.22
C ALA A 155 -7.28 -3.94 -5.10
N ILE A 156 -6.19 -4.45 -4.55
CA ILE A 156 -5.87 -5.88 -4.47
C ILE A 156 -5.57 -6.26 -3.04
N LEU A 157 -6.35 -7.19 -2.49
CA LEU A 157 -6.04 -7.81 -1.20
C LEU A 157 -4.80 -8.69 -1.36
N TYR A 158 -3.73 -8.32 -0.69
CA TYR A 158 -2.49 -9.04 -0.71
C TYR A 158 -2.44 -10.06 0.42
N ASN A 159 -2.78 -11.28 0.13
CA ASN A 159 -2.58 -12.39 1.06
C ASN A 159 -1.15 -12.90 0.95
N ARG A 160 -0.44 -13.00 2.07
CA ARG A 160 0.85 -13.68 2.11
C ARG A 160 0.69 -15.04 1.45
N TRP A 161 1.41 -15.26 0.36
CA TRP A 161 1.56 -16.61 -0.14
C TRP A 161 2.15 -17.46 0.99
N ALA A 162 1.48 -18.58 1.28
CA ALA A 162 1.90 -19.54 2.33
C ALA A 162 3.19 -20.28 1.93
N HIS A 163 4.18 -19.57 1.38
CA HIS A 163 5.49 -20.11 1.10
C HIS A 163 6.51 -19.51 2.04
N THR A 164 6.91 -20.35 2.96
CA THR A 164 8.15 -20.24 3.69
C THR A 164 9.30 -20.27 2.68
N TRP A 165 9.81 -19.08 2.33
CA TRP A 165 11.13 -18.98 1.76
C TRP A 165 12.11 -19.45 2.86
N ARG A 166 12.61 -20.67 2.73
CA ARG A 166 13.69 -21.20 3.56
C ARG A 166 15.01 -20.82 2.98
#